data_eb66d0696959f87a1cc484882adab68a
#
_entry.id   eb66d0696959f87a1cc484882adab68a
#
_cell.length_a   1.000
_cell.length_b   1.000
_cell.length_c   1.000
_cell.angle_alpha   90.00
_cell.angle_beta   90.00
_cell.angle_gamma   90.00
#
_symmetry.space_group_name_H-M   'P 1'
#
loop_
_entity.id
_entity.type
_entity.pdbx_description
1 polymer ?
#
loop_
_entity_poly.entity_id
_entity_poly.type
_entity_poly.pdbx_seq_one_letter_code
_entity_poly.pdbx_strand_id
1 'polypeptide(L)'
;MVPTKEVRLIDSLNGKAYAYRYRNLDSSYKYAYKAYRQVNLYKSGKAEASNNLGFCAFMNMDFDRAEAYHKEVYKLTKNELELLIADIGLMKICQRTALNKEFYDYRNS
;
A
#
# COMPACT_ATOMS: atom_id res chain seq x y z
N MET A 1 -13.27 9.13 -19.51
CA MET A 1 -13.34 7.66 -19.47
C MET A 1 -11.93 7.08 -19.46
N VAL A 2 -11.68 6.09 -18.62
CA VAL A 2 -10.37 5.45 -18.52
C VAL A 2 -10.20 4.46 -19.67
N PRO A 3 -9.10 4.54 -20.46
CA PRO A 3 -8.87 3.57 -21.52
C PRO A 3 -8.73 2.15 -20.99
N THR A 4 -9.35 1.19 -21.69
CA THR A 4 -9.26 -0.24 -21.34
C THR A 4 -7.81 -0.72 -21.27
N LYS A 5 -6.95 -0.22 -22.14
CA LYS A 5 -5.54 -0.59 -22.17
C LYS A 5 -4.84 -0.18 -20.90
N GLU A 6 -5.13 1.00 -20.37
CA GLU A 6 -4.57 1.45 -19.08
C GLU A 6 -5.04 0.55 -17.94
N VAL A 7 -6.36 0.25 -17.88
CA VAL A 7 -6.92 -0.61 -16.84
C VAL A 7 -6.23 -1.98 -16.84
N ARG A 8 -6.09 -2.60 -18.01
CA ARG A 8 -5.44 -3.91 -18.12
C ARG A 8 -3.99 -3.89 -17.65
N LEU A 9 -3.24 -2.88 -18.06
CA LEU A 9 -1.84 -2.75 -17.65
C LEU A 9 -1.72 -2.58 -16.15
N ILE A 10 -2.46 -1.64 -15.58
CA ILE A 10 -2.36 -1.33 -14.16
C ILE A 10 -2.87 -2.50 -13.31
N ASP A 11 -3.98 -3.13 -13.69
CA ASP A 11 -4.50 -4.29 -12.97
C ASP A 11 -3.52 -5.46 -13.02
N SER A 12 -2.85 -5.67 -14.17
CA SER A 12 -1.83 -6.71 -14.29
C SER A 12 -0.65 -6.45 -13.35
N LEU A 13 -0.16 -5.21 -13.30
CA LEU A 13 0.95 -4.85 -12.43
C LEU A 13 0.57 -4.97 -10.95
N ASN A 14 -0.62 -4.51 -10.58
CA ASN A 14 -1.12 -4.64 -9.21
C ASN A 14 -1.33 -6.10 -8.82
N GLY A 15 -1.81 -6.93 -9.74
CA GLY A 15 -1.96 -8.36 -9.51
C GLY A 15 -0.63 -9.04 -9.22
N LYS A 16 0.42 -8.67 -9.96
CA LYS A 16 1.76 -9.19 -9.72
C LYS A 16 2.31 -8.70 -8.37
N ALA A 17 2.11 -7.43 -8.04
CA ALA A 17 2.53 -6.89 -6.75
C ALA A 17 1.89 -7.67 -5.61
N TYR A 18 0.59 -7.91 -5.70
CA TYR A 18 -0.14 -8.67 -4.68
C TYR A 18 0.36 -10.12 -4.59
N ALA A 19 0.58 -10.76 -5.73
CA ALA A 19 1.03 -12.16 -5.77
C ALA A 19 2.41 -12.35 -5.12
N TYR A 20 3.29 -11.36 -5.23
CA TYR A 20 4.65 -11.46 -4.69
C TYR A 20 4.77 -10.98 -3.25
N ARG A 21 3.75 -10.38 -2.65
CA ARG A 21 3.89 -9.66 -1.37
C ARG A 21 4.44 -10.48 -0.20
N TYR A 22 4.21 -11.81 -0.19
CA TYR A 22 4.76 -12.71 0.82
C TYR A 22 5.88 -13.61 0.30
N ARG A 23 6.18 -13.54 -1.01
CA ARG A 23 7.14 -14.42 -1.65
C ARG A 23 8.43 -13.70 -1.99
N ASN A 24 8.34 -12.47 -2.45
CA ASN A 24 9.48 -11.64 -2.81
C ASN A 24 9.05 -10.18 -2.70
N LEU A 25 9.39 -9.58 -1.56
CA LEU A 25 8.94 -8.23 -1.25
C LEU A 25 9.51 -7.20 -2.23
N ASP A 26 10.75 -7.40 -2.69
CA ASP A 26 11.37 -6.49 -3.66
C ASP A 26 10.62 -6.51 -4.99
N SER A 27 10.20 -7.68 -5.45
CA SER A 27 9.40 -7.80 -6.67
C SER A 27 8.03 -7.18 -6.48
N SER A 28 7.40 -7.40 -5.33
CA SER A 28 6.12 -6.78 -5.00
C SER A 28 6.22 -5.26 -5.06
N TYR A 29 7.23 -4.69 -4.43
CA TYR A 29 7.47 -3.25 -4.45
C TYR A 29 7.66 -2.74 -5.89
N LYS A 30 8.48 -3.44 -6.66
CA LYS A 30 8.80 -3.04 -8.03
C LYS A 30 7.54 -2.95 -8.90
N TYR A 31 6.68 -3.96 -8.84
CA TYR A 31 5.45 -3.98 -9.63
C TYR A 31 4.45 -2.94 -9.13
N ALA A 32 4.32 -2.79 -7.81
CA ALA A 32 3.42 -1.79 -7.23
C ALA A 32 3.86 -0.37 -7.60
N TYR A 33 5.15 -0.08 -7.51
CA TYR A 33 5.68 1.23 -7.84
C TYR A 33 5.51 1.53 -9.33
N LYS A 34 5.71 0.53 -10.19
CA LYS A 34 5.51 0.67 -11.63
C LYS A 34 4.04 0.98 -11.94
N ALA A 35 3.11 0.27 -11.30
CA ALA A 35 1.69 0.57 -11.46
C ALA A 35 1.38 2.00 -10.99
N TYR A 36 1.87 2.37 -9.83
CA TYR A 36 1.65 3.69 -9.23
C TYR A 36 2.12 4.81 -10.17
N ARG A 37 3.27 4.64 -10.79
CA ARG A 37 3.87 5.65 -11.68
C ARG A 37 3.19 5.74 -13.03
N GLN A 38 2.60 4.66 -13.53
CA GLN A 38 2.05 4.61 -14.88
C GLN A 38 0.58 4.99 -14.97
N VAL A 39 -0.10 5.17 -13.84
CA VAL A 39 -1.50 5.59 -13.88
C VAL A 39 -1.60 7.01 -14.44
N ASN A 40 -2.51 7.19 -15.39
CA ASN A 40 -2.89 8.50 -15.92
C ASN A 40 -4.30 8.88 -15.45
N LEU A 41 -5.29 8.09 -15.85
CA LEU A 41 -6.69 8.36 -15.54
C LEU A 41 -7.30 7.36 -14.56
N TYR A 42 -6.71 6.18 -14.44
CA TYR A 42 -7.24 5.07 -13.64
C TYR A 42 -6.91 5.24 -12.16
N LYS A 43 -7.59 6.17 -11.50
CA LYS A 43 -7.29 6.50 -10.09
C LYS A 43 -7.52 5.37 -9.11
N SER A 44 -8.51 4.51 -9.35
CA SER A 44 -8.72 3.33 -8.51
C SER A 44 -7.54 2.36 -8.60
N GLY A 45 -6.92 2.23 -9.78
CA GLY A 45 -5.71 1.43 -9.95
C GLY A 45 -4.52 2.03 -9.21
N LYS A 46 -4.42 3.36 -9.19
CA LYS A 46 -3.39 4.05 -8.41
C LYS A 46 -3.60 3.84 -6.92
N ALA A 47 -4.86 3.85 -6.46
CA ALA A 47 -5.20 3.60 -5.06
C ALA A 47 -4.78 2.18 -4.66
N GLU A 48 -5.05 1.18 -5.49
CA GLU A 48 -4.61 -0.19 -5.24
C GLU A 48 -3.08 -0.27 -5.16
N ALA A 49 -2.38 0.38 -6.09
CA ALA A 49 -0.91 0.43 -6.08
C ALA A 49 -0.40 1.11 -4.81
N SER A 50 -1.03 2.18 -4.37
CA SER A 50 -0.66 2.89 -3.14
C SER A 50 -0.83 1.98 -1.91
N ASN A 51 -1.91 1.21 -1.83
CA ASN A 51 -2.09 0.21 -0.77
C ASN A 51 -1.00 -0.85 -0.82
N ASN A 52 -0.65 -1.35 -2.01
CA ASN A 52 0.43 -2.33 -2.16
C ASN A 52 1.78 -1.76 -1.71
N LEU A 53 2.05 -0.50 -2.05
CA LEU A 53 3.27 0.17 -1.60
C LEU A 53 3.27 0.38 -0.08
N GLY A 54 2.12 0.70 0.49
CA GLY A 54 1.96 0.81 1.94
C GLY A 54 2.28 -0.50 2.63
N PHE A 55 1.81 -1.62 2.09
CA PHE A 55 2.14 -2.94 2.61
C PHE A 55 3.65 -3.20 2.57
N CYS A 56 4.30 -2.91 1.43
CA CYS A 56 5.74 -3.12 1.30
C CYS A 56 6.53 -2.27 2.29
N ALA A 57 6.14 -1.00 2.45
CA ALA A 57 6.79 -0.10 3.41
C ALA A 57 6.62 -0.61 4.85
N PHE A 58 5.41 -1.09 5.19
CA PHE A 58 5.15 -1.68 6.51
C PHE A 58 6.05 -2.88 6.78
N MET A 59 6.17 -3.78 5.80
CA MET A 59 7.01 -4.98 5.94
C MET A 59 8.49 -4.63 6.07
N ASN A 60 8.91 -3.49 5.54
CA ASN A 60 10.27 -2.96 5.69
C ASN A 60 10.41 -2.07 6.93
N MET A 61 9.39 -2.01 7.78
CA MET A 61 9.36 -1.20 9.00
C MET A 61 9.49 0.31 8.72
N ASP A 62 9.18 0.74 7.51
CA ASP A 62 9.13 2.16 7.14
C ASP A 62 7.70 2.67 7.36
N PHE A 63 7.36 2.91 8.62
CA PHE A 63 5.99 3.21 9.02
C PHE A 63 5.51 4.57 8.53
N ASP A 64 6.41 5.53 8.41
CA ASP A 64 6.05 6.86 7.90
C ASP A 64 5.61 6.79 6.45
N ARG A 65 6.34 6.04 5.61
CA ARG A 65 5.94 5.84 4.22
C ARG A 65 4.67 5.00 4.10
N ALA A 66 4.58 3.96 4.92
CA ALA A 66 3.38 3.10 4.93
C ALA A 66 2.13 3.95 5.22
N GLU A 67 2.21 4.81 6.23
CA GLU A 67 1.12 5.72 6.58
C GLU A 67 0.78 6.65 5.42
N ALA A 68 1.78 7.25 4.80
CA ALA A 68 1.57 8.18 3.68
C ALA A 68 0.87 7.50 2.50
N TYR A 69 1.31 6.28 2.14
CA TYR A 69 0.69 5.55 1.03
C TYR A 69 -0.76 5.16 1.33
N HIS A 70 -1.04 4.67 2.53
CA HIS A 70 -2.41 4.30 2.88
C HIS A 70 -3.32 5.52 2.98
N LYS A 71 -2.85 6.64 3.49
CA LYS A 71 -3.63 7.88 3.56
C LYS A 71 -3.95 8.45 2.18
N GLU A 72 -3.05 8.27 1.23
CA GLU A 72 -3.27 8.75 -0.14
C GLU A 72 -4.47 8.06 -0.79
N VAL A 73 -4.77 6.83 -0.40
CA VAL A 73 -5.89 6.06 -0.97
C VAL A 73 -7.22 6.83 -0.83
N TYR A 74 -7.42 7.51 0.28
CA TYR A 74 -8.66 8.28 0.52
C TYR A 74 -8.85 9.42 -0.48
N LYS A 75 -7.76 9.92 -1.07
CA LYS A 75 -7.81 10.98 -2.07
C LYS A 75 -7.99 10.44 -3.48
N LEU A 76 -7.69 9.16 -3.70
CA LEU A 76 -7.63 8.58 -5.03
C LEU A 76 -8.90 7.83 -5.42
N THR A 77 -9.67 7.32 -4.46
CA THR A 77 -10.79 6.47 -4.78
C THR A 77 -11.86 6.54 -3.69
N LYS A 78 -13.08 6.15 -4.09
CA LYS A 78 -14.18 5.89 -3.15
C LYS A 78 -14.55 4.41 -3.12
N ASN A 79 -13.73 3.56 -3.73
CA ASN A 79 -13.94 2.12 -3.73
C ASN A 79 -13.84 1.58 -2.30
N GLU A 80 -14.91 0.97 -1.81
CA GLU A 80 -15.00 0.52 -0.42
C GLU A 80 -13.93 -0.49 -0.05
N LEU A 81 -13.57 -1.39 -0.95
CA LEU A 81 -12.54 -2.39 -0.69
C LEU A 81 -11.18 -1.75 -0.47
N GLU A 82 -10.79 -0.81 -1.35
CA GLU A 82 -9.51 -0.13 -1.20
C GLU A 82 -9.47 0.74 0.05
N LEU A 83 -10.57 1.40 0.38
CA LEU A 83 -10.66 2.18 1.62
C LEU A 83 -10.53 1.29 2.84
N LEU A 84 -11.15 0.10 2.82
CA LEU A 84 -11.03 -0.86 3.91
C LEU A 84 -9.59 -1.36 4.08
N ILE A 85 -8.93 -1.65 2.96
CA ILE A 85 -7.52 -2.08 2.99
C ILE A 85 -6.64 -0.98 3.58
N ALA A 86 -6.89 0.28 3.21
CA ALA A 86 -6.15 1.41 3.78
C ALA A 86 -6.40 1.54 5.29
N ASP A 87 -7.66 1.39 5.72
CA ASP A 87 -8.01 1.43 7.15
C ASP A 87 -7.27 0.35 7.93
N ILE A 88 -7.25 -0.88 7.41
CA ILE A 88 -6.56 -2.00 8.05
C ILE A 88 -5.06 -1.73 8.11
N GLY A 89 -4.48 -1.20 7.03
CA GLY A 89 -3.06 -0.85 6.98
C GLY A 89 -2.70 0.18 8.03
N LEU A 90 -3.51 1.23 8.15
CA LEU A 90 -3.28 2.29 9.15
C LEU A 90 -3.42 1.75 10.57
N MET A 91 -4.41 0.88 10.80
CA MET A 91 -4.58 0.25 12.11
C MET A 91 -3.38 -0.61 12.50
N LYS A 92 -2.85 -1.39 11.55
CA LYS A 92 -1.65 -2.20 11.78
C LYS A 92 -0.44 -1.34 12.13
N ILE A 93 -0.28 -0.20 11.48
CA ILE A 93 0.81 0.73 11.78
C ILE A 93 0.66 1.25 13.21
N CYS A 94 -0.53 1.67 13.59
CA CYS A 94 -0.79 2.15 14.95
C CYS A 94 -0.49 1.08 16.00
N GLN A 95 -0.94 -0.15 15.77
CA GLN A 95 -0.68 -1.26 16.69
C GLN A 95 0.81 -1.53 16.82
N ARG A 96 1.52 -1.56 15.70
CA ARG A 96 2.95 -1.86 15.70
C ARG A 96 3.76 -0.79 16.39
N THR A 97 3.47 0.49 16.12
CA THR A 97 4.18 1.60 16.75
C THR A 97 3.87 1.69 18.24
N ALA A 98 2.63 1.43 18.65
CA ALA A 98 2.26 1.38 20.06
C ALA A 98 3.00 0.27 20.81
N LEU A 99 3.06 -0.94 20.23
CA LEU A 99 3.77 -2.07 20.82
C LEU A 99 5.27 -1.79 20.94
N ASN A 100 5.86 -1.18 19.91
CA ASN A 100 7.28 -0.83 19.94
C ASN A 100 7.56 0.19 21.05
N LYS A 101 6.68 1.16 21.23
CA LYS A 101 6.81 2.17 22.28
C LYS A 101 6.69 1.54 23.66
N GLU A 102 5.69 0.68 23.88
CA GLU A 102 5.50 -0.01 25.16
C GLU A 102 6.72 -0.83 25.50
N PHE A 103 7.26 -1.58 24.55
CA PHE A 103 8.46 -2.38 24.75
C PHE A 103 9.65 -1.51 25.13
N TYR A 104 9.83 -0.40 24.44
CA TYR A 104 10.92 0.54 24.71
C TYR A 104 10.79 1.12 26.13
N ASP A 105 9.58 1.57 26.47
CA ASP A 105 9.31 2.15 27.79
C ASP A 105 9.56 1.13 28.91
N TYR A 106 9.15 -0.12 28.70
CA TYR A 106 9.38 -1.21 29.63
C TYR A 106 10.86 -1.44 29.87
N ARG A 107 11.66 -1.47 28.80
CA ARG A 107 13.11 -1.70 28.91
C ARG A 107 13.84 -0.57 29.61
N ASN A 108 13.33 0.65 29.55
CA ASN A 108 13.97 1.83 30.12
C ASN A 108 13.40 2.26 31.47
N SER A 109 12.41 1.53 31.98
CA SER A 109 11.89 1.76 33.31
C SER A 109 12.62 0.88 34.32
#